data_428628b13f378ae64814a62231a6a834
#
_entry.id   428628b13f378ae64814a62231a6a834
#
_cell.length_a   1.000
_cell.length_b   1.000
_cell.length_c   1.000
_cell.angle_alpha   90.00
_cell.angle_beta   90.00
_cell.angle_gamma   90.00
#
_symmetry.space_group_name_H-M   'P 1'
#
loop_
_entity.id
_entity.type
_entity.pdbx_description
1 polymer ?
#
loop_
_entity_poly.entity_id
_entity_poly.type
_entity_poly.pdbx_seq_one_letter_code
_entity_poly.pdbx_strand_id
1 'polypeptide(L)'
;ESRKTMLVLVIGAALFSGILYGYYEKQSFASLAQEAEQLQQTMEYVSPEQMRSTDRITLISPDGTVLYDSVARADAMENHLSREEVVQALREGTGKSSHYSSTVLKKNLYYALRLEDGNVLRLSREQSSLGAMLLNMAWPIAATVAGLLLLAAGLSVRLARQITQPINAISPDDPQRS
;
A
#
# COMPACT_ATOMS: atom_id res chain seq x y z
N GLU A 1 -13.35 20.15 -24.86
CA GLU A 1 -11.93 19.76 -24.77
C GLU A 1 -11.53 19.40 -23.31
N SER A 2 -11.85 20.24 -22.33
CA SER A 2 -11.54 20.01 -20.92
C SER A 2 -11.98 18.64 -20.39
N ARG A 3 -13.18 18.15 -20.74
CA ARG A 3 -13.66 16.81 -20.32
C ARG A 3 -12.83 15.68 -20.90
N LYS A 4 -12.39 15.79 -22.16
CA LYS A 4 -11.54 14.77 -22.80
C LYS A 4 -10.16 14.73 -22.16
N THR A 5 -9.58 15.89 -21.89
CA THR A 5 -8.28 16.01 -21.21
C THR A 5 -8.35 15.43 -19.81
N MET A 6 -9.41 15.73 -19.04
CA MET A 6 -9.60 15.18 -17.70
C MET A 6 -9.76 13.65 -17.72
N LEU A 7 -10.50 13.11 -18.70
CA LEU A 7 -10.66 11.66 -18.86
C LEU A 7 -9.31 10.98 -19.15
N VAL A 8 -8.50 11.54 -20.04
CA VAL A 8 -7.16 11.02 -20.37
C VAL A 8 -6.25 11.02 -19.13
N LEU A 9 -6.28 12.10 -18.33
CA LEU A 9 -5.48 12.18 -17.09
C LEU A 9 -5.92 11.16 -16.06
N VAL A 10 -7.22 10.95 -15.86
CA VAL A 10 -7.75 9.94 -14.92
C VAL A 10 -7.38 8.53 -15.37
N ILE A 11 -7.53 8.21 -16.66
CA ILE A 11 -7.12 6.90 -17.18
C ILE A 11 -5.61 6.71 -17.04
N GLY A 12 -4.80 7.70 -17.38
CA GLY A 12 -3.35 7.65 -17.23
C GLY A 12 -2.92 7.44 -15.76
N ALA A 13 -3.54 8.16 -14.82
CA ALA A 13 -3.28 8.00 -13.40
C ALA A 13 -3.70 6.60 -12.89
N ALA A 14 -4.83 6.06 -13.35
CA ALA A 14 -5.28 4.72 -12.98
C ALA A 14 -4.33 3.64 -13.51
N LEU A 15 -3.90 3.74 -14.77
CA LEU A 15 -2.94 2.81 -15.37
C LEU A 15 -1.59 2.86 -14.66
N PHE A 16 -1.07 4.07 -14.42
CA PHE A 16 0.18 4.25 -13.69
C PHE A 16 0.12 3.67 -12.28
N SER A 17 -0.98 3.94 -11.54
CA SER A 17 -1.19 3.38 -10.21
C SER A 17 -1.26 1.85 -10.21
N GLY A 18 -1.91 1.26 -11.22
CA GLY A 18 -1.97 -0.21 -11.39
C GLY A 18 -0.59 -0.83 -11.65
N ILE A 19 0.21 -0.22 -12.53
CA ILE A 19 1.58 -0.66 -12.82
C ILE A 19 2.45 -0.56 -11.56
N LEU A 20 2.38 0.57 -10.86
CA LEU A 20 3.14 0.81 -9.64
C LEU A 20 2.78 -0.19 -8.54
N TYR A 21 1.48 -0.47 -8.37
CA TYR A 21 1.00 -1.46 -7.42
C TYR A 21 1.52 -2.87 -7.73
N GLY A 22 1.44 -3.30 -8.99
CA GLY A 22 2.00 -4.59 -9.43
C GLY A 22 3.52 -4.69 -9.22
N TYR A 23 4.24 -3.60 -9.41
CA TYR A 23 5.67 -3.52 -9.10
C TYR A 23 5.94 -3.69 -7.61
N TYR A 24 5.20 -2.98 -6.75
CA TYR A 24 5.34 -3.12 -5.29
C TYR A 24 5.00 -4.52 -4.78
N GLU A 25 3.97 -5.15 -5.33
CA GLU A 25 3.61 -6.53 -4.98
C GLU A 25 4.76 -7.49 -5.33
N LYS A 26 5.29 -7.38 -6.55
CA LYS A 26 6.44 -8.18 -6.99
C LYS A 26 7.67 -7.97 -6.11
N GLN A 27 7.94 -6.74 -5.74
CA GLN A 27 9.05 -6.38 -4.83
C GLN A 27 8.83 -6.98 -3.43
N SER A 28 7.59 -6.96 -2.92
CA SER A 28 7.24 -7.54 -1.63
C SER A 28 7.44 -9.06 -1.62
N PHE A 29 7.05 -9.76 -2.68
CA PHE A 29 7.33 -11.19 -2.80
C PHE A 29 8.82 -11.51 -2.91
N ALA A 30 9.59 -10.70 -3.63
CA ALA A 30 11.05 -10.86 -3.70
C ALA A 30 11.71 -10.67 -2.32
N SER A 31 11.26 -9.69 -1.55
CA SER A 31 11.71 -9.47 -0.17
C SER A 31 11.35 -10.62 0.75
N LEU A 32 10.12 -11.17 0.66
CA LEU A 32 9.71 -12.33 1.44
C LEU A 32 10.55 -13.59 1.09
N ALA A 33 10.85 -13.79 -0.20
CA ALA A 33 11.70 -14.89 -0.64
C ALA A 33 13.10 -14.80 -0.05
N GLN A 34 13.72 -13.61 -0.15
CA GLN A 34 15.05 -13.37 0.42
C GLN A 34 15.07 -13.57 1.93
N GLU A 35 14.03 -13.10 2.65
CA GLU A 35 13.92 -13.30 4.09
C GLU A 35 13.72 -14.78 4.45
N ALA A 36 12.91 -15.53 3.69
CA ALA A 36 12.73 -16.96 3.90
C ALA A 36 14.05 -17.75 3.75
N GLU A 37 14.87 -17.41 2.74
CA GLU A 37 16.18 -18.01 2.53
C GLU A 37 17.15 -17.69 3.69
N GLN A 38 17.14 -16.44 4.18
CA GLN A 38 17.96 -16.04 5.34
C GLN A 38 17.52 -16.77 6.61
N LEU A 39 16.22 -16.89 6.84
CA LEU A 39 15.69 -17.62 7.99
C LEU A 39 16.01 -19.12 7.89
N GLN A 40 15.92 -19.74 6.72
CA GLN A 40 16.33 -21.12 6.49
C GLN A 40 17.78 -21.35 6.94
N GLN A 41 18.72 -20.50 6.55
CA GLN A 41 20.12 -20.57 6.96
C GLN A 41 20.28 -20.40 8.47
N THR A 42 19.46 -19.53 9.09
CA THR A 42 19.49 -19.29 10.52
C THR A 42 18.92 -20.47 11.33
N MET A 43 17.91 -21.18 10.78
CA MET A 43 17.29 -22.35 11.43
C MET A 43 18.25 -23.51 11.69
N GLU A 44 19.39 -23.56 11.02
CA GLU A 44 20.44 -24.52 11.29
C GLU A 44 21.08 -24.34 12.70
N TYR A 45 21.05 -23.09 13.20
CA TYR A 45 21.73 -22.69 14.44
C TYR A 45 20.80 -22.20 15.55
N VAL A 46 19.54 -21.86 15.22
CA VAL A 46 18.61 -21.18 16.13
C VAL A 46 17.22 -21.82 16.02
N SER A 47 16.58 -22.08 17.16
CA SER A 47 15.22 -22.61 17.18
C SER A 47 14.19 -21.58 16.66
N PRO A 48 13.05 -22.02 16.11
CA PRO A 48 12.02 -21.14 15.55
C PRO A 48 11.53 -20.05 16.52
N GLU A 49 11.49 -20.33 17.82
CA GLU A 49 11.06 -19.40 18.87
C GLU A 49 12.02 -18.22 19.06
N GLN A 50 13.26 -18.38 18.66
CA GLN A 50 14.31 -17.36 18.78
C GLN A 50 14.47 -16.53 17.52
N MET A 51 13.80 -16.90 16.43
CA MET A 51 13.84 -16.13 15.20
C MET A 51 13.17 -14.77 15.37
N ARG A 52 13.73 -13.78 14.71
CA ARG A 52 13.18 -12.42 14.68
C ARG A 52 12.89 -12.03 13.24
N SER A 53 11.65 -11.66 13.00
CA SER A 53 11.16 -11.12 11.74
C SER A 53 10.09 -10.07 12.02
N THR A 54 9.94 -9.11 11.11
CA THR A 54 8.79 -8.20 11.07
C THR A 54 7.56 -8.87 10.46
N ASP A 55 7.78 -9.94 9.69
CA ASP A 55 6.74 -10.74 9.07
C ASP A 55 6.35 -11.92 9.98
N ARG A 56 5.14 -12.41 9.83
CA ARG A 56 4.68 -13.59 10.57
C ARG A 56 5.34 -14.83 10.01
N ILE A 57 5.98 -15.59 10.89
CA ILE A 57 6.63 -16.87 10.59
C ILE A 57 5.68 -18.00 11.00
N THR A 58 5.48 -18.98 10.11
CA THR A 58 4.76 -20.23 10.38
C THR A 58 5.62 -21.40 9.90
N LEU A 59 5.89 -22.39 10.73
CA LEU A 59 6.53 -23.64 10.35
C LEU A 59 5.46 -24.74 10.26
N ILE A 60 5.44 -25.45 9.15
CA ILE A 60 4.39 -26.40 8.80
C ILE A 60 5.04 -27.73 8.41
N SER A 61 4.56 -28.84 8.97
CA SER A 61 5.03 -30.18 8.59
C SER A 61 4.48 -30.58 7.21
N PRO A 62 5.04 -31.61 6.55
CA PRO A 62 4.60 -32.06 5.23
C PRO A 62 3.14 -32.53 5.17
N ASP A 63 2.54 -32.91 6.31
CA ASP A 63 1.12 -33.28 6.42
C ASP A 63 0.20 -32.06 6.66
N GLY A 64 0.77 -30.84 6.71
CA GLY A 64 0.06 -29.60 6.91
C GLY A 64 -0.17 -29.20 8.37
N THR A 65 0.31 -29.96 9.32
CA THR A 65 0.24 -29.60 10.75
C THR A 65 1.15 -28.40 11.04
N VAL A 66 0.63 -27.39 11.74
CA VAL A 66 1.42 -26.21 12.15
C VAL A 66 2.29 -26.60 13.35
N LEU A 67 3.61 -26.52 13.19
CA LEU A 67 4.58 -26.83 14.24
C LEU A 67 4.91 -25.61 15.08
N TYR A 68 4.98 -24.46 14.45
CA TYR A 68 5.27 -23.18 15.10
C TYR A 68 4.58 -22.02 14.37
N ASP A 69 4.17 -21.01 15.10
CA ASP A 69 3.70 -19.74 14.55
C ASP A 69 4.10 -18.59 15.47
N SER A 70 4.65 -17.51 14.90
CA SER A 70 5.17 -16.36 15.67
C SER A 70 4.10 -15.47 16.30
N VAL A 71 2.82 -15.63 15.93
CA VAL A 71 1.71 -14.77 16.37
C VAL A 71 0.64 -15.56 17.13
N ALA A 72 0.31 -16.76 16.65
CA ALA A 72 -0.75 -17.59 17.21
C ALA A 72 -0.19 -18.87 17.84
N ARG A 73 -1.00 -19.53 18.67
CA ARG A 73 -0.66 -20.83 19.21
C ARG A 73 -0.83 -21.90 18.11
N ALA A 74 0.23 -22.63 17.83
CA ALA A 74 0.24 -23.66 16.79
C ALA A 74 -0.81 -24.77 17.02
N ASP A 75 -1.01 -25.17 18.28
CA ASP A 75 -1.98 -26.20 18.68
C ASP A 75 -3.45 -25.78 18.48
N ALA A 76 -3.73 -24.50 18.33
CA ALA A 76 -5.07 -23.95 18.06
C ALA A 76 -5.32 -23.69 16.57
N MET A 77 -4.36 -23.98 15.71
CA MET A 77 -4.46 -23.69 14.27
C MET A 77 -4.99 -24.91 13.49
N GLU A 78 -5.77 -24.60 12.46
CA GLU A 78 -6.22 -25.62 11.50
C GLU A 78 -5.07 -26.16 10.67
N ASN A 79 -5.25 -27.33 10.05
CA ASN A 79 -4.29 -27.88 9.11
C ASN A 79 -4.14 -26.97 7.86
N HIS A 80 -2.90 -26.73 7.46
CA HIS A 80 -2.55 -25.79 6.39
C HIS A 80 -2.21 -26.49 5.06
N LEU A 81 -2.39 -27.80 4.94
CA LEU A 81 -2.06 -28.56 3.72
C LEU A 81 -2.82 -28.06 2.48
N SER A 82 -4.04 -27.53 2.66
CA SER A 82 -4.86 -27.00 1.56
C SER A 82 -4.51 -25.59 1.12
N ARG A 83 -3.57 -24.93 1.78
CA ARG A 83 -3.15 -23.58 1.42
C ARG A 83 -2.36 -23.59 0.13
N GLU A 84 -2.73 -22.70 -0.80
CA GLU A 84 -2.17 -22.68 -2.17
C GLU A 84 -0.64 -22.57 -2.17
N GLU A 85 -0.08 -21.66 -1.38
CA GLU A 85 1.36 -21.47 -1.23
C GLU A 85 2.06 -22.70 -0.64
N VAL A 86 1.40 -23.43 0.27
CA VAL A 86 1.95 -24.65 0.90
C VAL A 86 1.95 -25.79 -0.11
N VAL A 87 0.87 -25.98 -0.86
CA VAL A 87 0.78 -26.99 -1.92
C VAL A 87 1.85 -26.77 -2.98
N GLN A 88 2.05 -25.52 -3.41
CA GLN A 88 3.09 -25.16 -4.36
C GLN A 88 4.48 -25.44 -3.80
N ALA A 89 4.77 -25.02 -2.57
CA ALA A 89 6.08 -25.24 -1.93
C ALA A 89 6.42 -26.72 -1.79
N LEU A 90 5.46 -27.56 -1.43
CA LEU A 90 5.67 -29.01 -1.33
C LEU A 90 5.99 -29.66 -2.69
N ARG A 91 5.44 -29.12 -3.79
CA ARG A 91 5.66 -29.64 -5.14
C ARG A 91 6.93 -29.09 -5.78
N GLU A 92 7.15 -27.80 -5.73
CA GLU A 92 8.10 -27.03 -6.53
C GLU A 92 9.27 -26.47 -5.72
N GLY A 93 9.24 -26.65 -4.39
CA GLY A 93 10.23 -26.09 -3.46
C GLY A 93 9.84 -24.69 -2.92
N THR A 94 9.10 -23.91 -3.70
CA THR A 94 8.60 -22.60 -3.28
C THR A 94 7.15 -22.41 -3.70
N GLY A 95 6.41 -21.60 -2.96
CA GLY A 95 5.04 -21.26 -3.28
C GLY A 95 4.68 -19.84 -2.85
N LYS A 96 3.72 -19.24 -3.51
CA LYS A 96 3.23 -17.89 -3.19
C LYS A 96 1.74 -17.79 -3.45
N SER A 97 1.05 -17.08 -2.55
CA SER A 97 -0.35 -16.72 -2.73
C SER A 97 -0.64 -15.35 -2.15
N SER A 98 -1.78 -14.80 -2.49
CA SER A 98 -2.22 -13.54 -1.91
C SER A 98 -3.73 -13.54 -1.72
N HIS A 99 -4.18 -13.09 -0.54
CA HIS A 99 -5.59 -12.98 -0.21
C HIS A 99 -5.96 -11.54 0.10
N TYR A 100 -7.00 -11.06 -0.57
CA TYR A 100 -7.54 -9.72 -0.38
C TYR A 100 -8.67 -9.75 0.64
N SER A 101 -8.58 -8.92 1.68
CA SER A 101 -9.68 -8.68 2.61
C SER A 101 -10.42 -7.41 2.21
N SER A 102 -11.61 -7.55 1.65
CA SER A 102 -12.46 -6.42 1.25
C SER A 102 -12.93 -5.58 2.45
N THR A 103 -13.05 -6.20 3.62
CA THR A 103 -13.55 -5.54 4.84
C THR A 103 -12.54 -4.55 5.42
N VAL A 104 -11.25 -4.86 5.34
CA VAL A 104 -10.16 -4.03 5.93
C VAL A 104 -9.30 -3.35 4.86
N LEU A 105 -9.62 -3.50 3.58
CA LEU A 105 -8.83 -2.97 2.45
C LEU A 105 -7.34 -3.34 2.54
N LYS A 106 -7.06 -4.55 3.03
CA LYS A 106 -5.71 -5.08 3.18
C LYS A 106 -5.53 -6.33 2.34
N LYS A 107 -4.33 -6.55 1.87
CA LYS A 107 -3.93 -7.74 1.13
C LYS A 107 -2.86 -8.46 1.93
N ASN A 108 -3.06 -9.75 2.18
CA ASN A 108 -2.06 -10.59 2.80
C ASN A 108 -1.28 -11.32 1.71
N LEU A 109 0.03 -11.18 1.74
CA LEU A 109 0.97 -11.90 0.88
C LEU A 109 1.54 -13.06 1.66
N TYR A 110 1.59 -14.23 1.04
CA TYR A 110 2.13 -15.46 1.62
C TYR A 110 3.22 -16.00 0.71
N TYR A 111 4.38 -16.28 1.29
CA TYR A 111 5.48 -16.96 0.63
C TYR A 111 5.85 -18.20 1.45
N ALA A 112 5.97 -19.33 0.79
CA ALA A 112 6.31 -20.61 1.39
C ALA A 112 7.58 -21.18 0.75
N LEU A 113 8.49 -21.69 1.56
CA LEU A 113 9.74 -22.32 1.16
C LEU A 113 9.82 -23.71 1.79
N ARG A 114 10.00 -24.75 0.96
CA ARG A 114 10.24 -26.11 1.46
C ARG A 114 11.67 -26.24 1.95
N LEU A 115 11.82 -26.66 3.19
CA LEU A 115 13.10 -26.90 3.84
C LEU A 115 13.66 -28.28 3.48
N GLU A 116 14.94 -28.53 3.79
CA GLU A 116 15.62 -29.80 3.51
C GLU A 116 15.02 -31.00 4.28
N ASP A 117 14.49 -30.75 5.48
CA ASP A 117 13.80 -31.74 6.31
C ASP A 117 12.37 -32.06 5.82
N GLY A 118 11.91 -31.43 4.75
CA GLY A 118 10.59 -31.57 4.15
C GLY A 118 9.52 -30.65 4.77
N ASN A 119 9.81 -29.95 5.86
CA ASN A 119 8.92 -28.94 6.43
C ASN A 119 8.79 -27.73 5.49
N VAL A 120 7.78 -26.91 5.73
CA VAL A 120 7.52 -25.69 4.96
C VAL A 120 7.63 -24.49 5.89
N LEU A 121 8.57 -23.60 5.60
CA LEU A 121 8.67 -22.28 6.20
C LEU A 121 7.78 -21.31 5.43
N ARG A 122 6.74 -20.76 6.07
CA ARG A 122 5.80 -19.82 5.49
C ARG A 122 5.97 -18.47 6.14
N LEU A 123 6.16 -17.44 5.33
CA LEU A 123 6.14 -16.04 5.75
C LEU A 123 4.84 -15.37 5.29
N SER A 124 4.28 -14.52 6.13
CA SER A 124 3.13 -13.71 5.72
C SER A 124 3.30 -12.25 6.10
N ARG A 125 2.99 -11.40 5.13
CA ARG A 125 3.07 -9.92 5.23
C ARG A 125 1.73 -9.30 4.90
N GLU A 126 1.29 -8.40 5.77
CA GLU A 126 0.12 -7.58 5.51
C GLU A 126 0.52 -6.35 4.69
N GLN A 127 -0.10 -6.18 3.53
CA GLN A 127 0.14 -5.05 2.65
C GLN A 127 -1.15 -4.23 2.51
N SER A 128 -1.04 -2.90 2.61
CA SER A 128 -2.17 -2.02 2.32
C SER A 128 -2.61 -2.20 0.88
N SER A 129 -3.92 -2.33 0.66
CA SER A 129 -4.45 -2.42 -0.69
C SER A 129 -4.30 -1.10 -1.44
N LEU A 130 -4.38 -1.17 -2.77
CA LEU A 130 -4.38 0.03 -3.63
C LEU A 130 -5.46 1.02 -3.18
N GLY A 131 -6.66 0.53 -2.82
CA GLY A 131 -7.75 1.38 -2.35
C GLY A 131 -7.41 2.13 -1.05
N ALA A 132 -6.83 1.45 -0.06
CA ALA A 132 -6.37 2.09 1.17
C ALA A 132 -5.27 3.13 0.90
N MET A 133 -4.32 2.81 0.02
CA MET A 133 -3.26 3.74 -0.37
C MET A 133 -3.83 4.98 -1.05
N LEU A 134 -4.76 4.83 -1.99
CA LEU A 134 -5.41 5.95 -2.68
C LEU A 134 -6.25 6.81 -1.71
N LEU A 135 -6.99 6.20 -0.79
CA LEU A 135 -7.75 6.90 0.24
C LEU A 135 -6.84 7.70 1.17
N ASN A 136 -5.71 7.13 1.59
CA ASN A 136 -4.74 7.82 2.43
C ASN A 136 -4.08 9.01 1.70
N MET A 137 -3.91 8.94 0.38
CA MET A 137 -3.38 10.03 -0.44
C MET A 137 -4.44 11.09 -0.79
N ALA A 138 -5.72 10.74 -0.79
CA ALA A 138 -6.81 11.66 -1.16
C ALA A 138 -6.89 12.88 -0.24
N TRP A 139 -6.70 12.71 1.07
CA TRP A 139 -6.75 13.80 2.04
C TRP A 139 -5.65 14.85 1.84
N PRO A 140 -4.35 14.52 1.75
CA PRO A 140 -3.31 15.52 1.54
C PRO A 140 -3.46 16.23 0.19
N ILE A 141 -3.92 15.53 -0.86
CA ILE A 141 -4.20 16.12 -2.16
C ILE A 141 -5.36 17.12 -2.04
N ALA A 142 -6.46 16.74 -1.41
CA ALA A 142 -7.61 17.64 -1.20
C ALA A 142 -7.24 18.87 -0.37
N ALA A 143 -6.45 18.70 0.69
CA ALA A 143 -5.96 19.80 1.51
C ALA A 143 -5.06 20.76 0.73
N THR A 144 -4.17 20.22 -0.11
CA THR A 144 -3.30 21.04 -0.98
C THR A 144 -4.11 21.85 -1.99
N VAL A 145 -5.08 21.23 -2.66
CA VAL A 145 -5.97 21.89 -3.62
C VAL A 145 -6.80 22.98 -2.93
N ALA A 146 -7.38 22.69 -1.76
CA ALA A 146 -8.12 23.68 -0.98
C ALA A 146 -7.25 24.87 -0.57
N GLY A 147 -6.02 24.63 -0.11
CA GLY A 147 -5.06 25.66 0.23
C GLY A 147 -4.71 26.57 -0.96
N LEU A 148 -4.46 25.99 -2.13
CA LEU A 148 -4.19 26.73 -3.36
C LEU A 148 -5.39 27.60 -3.78
N LEU A 149 -6.62 27.08 -3.66
CA LEU A 149 -7.83 27.83 -3.98
C LEU A 149 -8.04 29.02 -3.03
N LEU A 150 -7.79 28.82 -1.73
CA LEU A 150 -7.86 29.90 -0.74
C LEU A 150 -6.82 31.00 -1.01
N LEU A 151 -5.58 30.60 -1.34
CA LEU A 151 -4.53 31.55 -1.73
C LEU A 151 -4.90 32.33 -2.98
N ALA A 152 -5.40 31.65 -4.02
CA ALA A 152 -5.86 32.29 -5.26
C ALA A 152 -7.00 33.27 -4.99
N ALA A 153 -7.99 32.89 -4.20
CA ALA A 153 -9.09 33.77 -3.79
C ALA A 153 -8.59 34.99 -3.02
N GLY A 154 -7.70 34.80 -2.04
CA GLY A 154 -7.10 35.89 -1.26
C GLY A 154 -6.31 36.88 -2.13
N LEU A 155 -5.50 36.37 -3.06
CA LEU A 155 -4.76 37.21 -4.01
C LEU A 155 -5.71 37.97 -4.94
N SER A 156 -6.77 37.32 -5.44
CA SER A 156 -7.77 37.96 -6.31
C SER A 156 -8.49 39.11 -5.61
N VAL A 157 -8.91 38.91 -4.34
CA VAL A 157 -9.54 39.96 -3.54
C VAL A 157 -8.58 41.13 -3.29
N ARG A 158 -7.31 40.82 -2.97
CA ARG A 158 -6.29 41.83 -2.74
C ARG A 158 -6.02 42.70 -3.97
N LEU A 159 -5.85 42.04 -5.13
CA LEU A 159 -5.65 42.73 -6.41
C LEU A 159 -6.88 43.57 -6.81
N ALA A 160 -8.09 43.04 -6.65
CA ALA A 160 -9.32 43.76 -6.93
C ALA A 160 -9.42 45.05 -6.06
N ARG A 161 -9.09 44.97 -4.77
CA ARG A 161 -9.10 46.16 -3.89
C ARG A 161 -8.04 47.19 -4.29
N GLN A 162 -6.87 46.77 -4.73
CA GLN A 162 -5.81 47.68 -5.17
C GLN A 162 -6.15 48.42 -6.48
N ILE A 163 -6.89 47.77 -7.38
CA ILE A 163 -7.23 48.34 -8.68
C ILE A 163 -8.50 49.22 -8.58
N THR A 164 -9.48 48.85 -7.75
CA THR A 164 -10.80 49.51 -7.73
C THR A 164 -10.80 50.74 -6.78
N GLN A 165 -9.93 50.82 -5.79
CA GLN A 165 -9.90 52.00 -4.86
C GLN A 165 -9.46 53.32 -5.51
N PRO A 166 -8.50 53.41 -6.46
CA PRO A 166 -8.14 54.71 -7.04
C PRO A 166 -9.15 55.27 -8.04
N ILE A 167 -10.06 54.43 -8.59
CA ILE A 167 -11.03 54.86 -9.61
C ILE A 167 -12.21 55.62 -8.97
N ASN A 168 -12.60 55.29 -7.73
CA ASN A 168 -13.65 55.99 -7.01
C ASN A 168 -13.23 57.32 -6.39
N ALA A 169 -11.95 57.68 -6.46
CA ALA A 169 -11.44 58.96 -5.96
C ALA A 169 -11.49 60.10 -7.00
N ILE A 170 -11.89 59.80 -8.24
CA ILE A 170 -12.10 60.80 -9.28
C ILE A 170 -13.59 61.10 -9.29
N SER A 171 -14.04 61.96 -8.38
CA SER A 171 -15.40 62.51 -8.42
C SER A 171 -15.50 63.52 -9.54
N PRO A 172 -16.45 63.38 -10.49
CA PRO A 172 -16.72 64.38 -11.48
C PRO A 172 -17.85 65.29 -11.00
N ASP A 173 -17.57 66.12 -9.99
CA ASP A 173 -18.48 67.23 -9.64
C ASP A 173 -17.66 68.37 -9.01
N ASP A 174 -17.19 69.26 -9.86
CA ASP A 174 -17.02 70.66 -9.49
C ASP A 174 -17.76 71.56 -10.52
N PRO A 175 -19.07 71.88 -10.29
CA PRO A 175 -19.80 72.84 -11.12
C PRO A 175 -19.73 74.23 -10.54
N GLN A 176 -18.55 74.83 -10.36
CA GLN A 176 -18.43 76.26 -10.07
C GLN A 176 -17.17 76.89 -10.67
N ARG A 177 -17.27 77.26 -11.95
CA ARG A 177 -16.57 78.46 -12.49
C ARG A 177 -17.46 79.08 -13.57
N SER A 178 -18.33 79.99 -13.15
CA SER A 178 -18.81 81.12 -13.98
C SER A 178 -17.96 82.35 -13.72
#